data_9fe437ed24f63c076fcffa12a947fe6a
#
_entry.id   9fe437ed24f63c076fcffa12a947fe6a
#
_cell.length_a   1.000
_cell.length_b   1.000
_cell.length_c   1.000
_cell.angle_alpha   90.00
_cell.angle_beta   90.00
_cell.angle_gamma   90.00
#
_symmetry.space_group_name_H-M   'P 1'
#
loop_
_entity.id
_entity.type
_entity.pdbx_description
1 polymer ?
#
loop_
_entity_poly.entity_id
_entity_poly.type
_entity_poly.pdbx_seq_one_letter_code
_entity_poly.pdbx_strand_id
1 'polypeptide(L)' 'MRYLVKTVETYRADTEAEAQGLITEAQQANEYELTKYTSEHKEVKAKGEIIDDYYKVDLTKLFTDIKEPTERVYIAYEVD' A
#
# COMPACT_ATOMS: atom_id res chain seq x y z
N MET A 1 -6.30 4.11 24.82
CA MET A 1 -5.47 4.79 23.85
C MET A 1 -5.54 4.04 22.52
N ARG A 2 -5.53 4.75 21.44
CA ARG A 2 -5.57 4.15 20.11
C ARG A 2 -4.25 4.30 19.40
N TYR A 3 -3.89 3.27 18.64
CA TYR A 3 -2.74 3.31 17.77
C TYR A 3 -3.16 2.91 16.37
N LEU A 4 -2.71 3.62 15.38
CA LEU A 4 -2.80 3.16 14.02
C LEU A 4 -1.72 2.11 13.83
N VAL A 5 -2.13 0.88 13.58
CA VAL A 5 -1.20 -0.23 13.45
C VAL A 5 -0.81 -0.46 12.01
N LYS A 6 -1.79 -0.48 11.12
CA LYS A 6 -1.58 -0.90 9.74
C LYS A 6 -2.53 -0.20 8.80
N THR A 7 -2.06 0.11 7.61
CA THR A 7 -2.91 0.53 6.51
C THR A 7 -2.68 -0.37 5.31
N VAL A 8 -3.72 -0.53 4.51
CA VAL A 8 -3.62 -1.16 3.20
C VAL A 8 -4.12 -0.12 2.21
N GLU A 9 -3.25 0.28 1.29
CA GLU A 9 -3.55 1.35 0.34
C GLU A 9 -3.44 0.82 -1.08
N THR A 10 -4.37 1.23 -1.92
CA THR A 10 -4.36 0.88 -3.33
C THR A 10 -4.25 2.15 -4.15
N TYR A 11 -3.29 2.20 -5.03
CA TYR A 11 -3.05 3.34 -5.90
C TYR A 11 -3.14 2.93 -7.36
N ARG A 12 -3.54 3.89 -8.17
CA ARG A 12 -3.41 3.80 -9.60
C ARG A 12 -2.22 4.66 -10.03
N ALA A 13 -1.33 4.08 -10.80
CA ALA A 13 -0.23 4.80 -11.43
C ALA A 13 -0.36 4.67 -12.93
N ASP A 14 -0.09 5.75 -13.65
CA ASP A 14 -0.26 5.73 -15.10
C ASP A 14 0.93 5.11 -15.83
N THR A 15 2.08 5.07 -15.20
CA THR A 15 3.29 4.48 -15.78
C THR A 15 3.96 3.55 -14.79
N GLU A 16 4.79 2.65 -15.32
CA GLU A 16 5.59 1.76 -14.49
C GLU A 16 6.54 2.55 -13.59
N ALA A 17 7.09 3.64 -14.10
CA ALA A 17 7.98 4.49 -13.33
C ALA A 17 7.28 5.10 -12.11
N GLU A 18 6.04 5.52 -12.26
CA GLU A 18 5.25 6.04 -11.14
C GLU A 18 4.94 4.96 -10.13
N ALA A 19 4.57 3.78 -10.59
CA ALA A 19 4.31 2.64 -9.72
C ALA A 19 5.56 2.28 -8.92
N GLN A 20 6.70 2.21 -9.56
CA GLN A 20 7.96 1.90 -8.91
C GLN A 20 8.35 3.02 -7.93
N GLY A 21 8.07 4.27 -8.28
CA GLY A 21 8.31 5.41 -7.41
C GLY A 21 7.52 5.34 -6.12
N LEU A 22 6.25 4.94 -6.20
CA LEU A 22 5.40 4.74 -5.02
C LEU A 22 6.00 3.69 -4.07
N ILE A 23 6.44 2.58 -4.63
CA ILE A 23 7.04 1.50 -3.85
C ILE A 23 8.36 1.95 -3.22
N THR A 24 9.21 2.60 -4.00
CA THR A 24 10.52 3.07 -3.51
C THR A 24 10.35 4.10 -2.40
N GLU A 25 9.43 5.04 -2.56
CA GLU A 25 9.14 6.03 -1.55
C GLU A 25 8.65 5.37 -0.26
N ALA A 26 7.76 4.39 -0.39
CA ALA A 26 7.26 3.67 0.77
C ALA A 26 8.35 2.87 1.47
N GLN A 27 9.30 2.30 0.72
CA GLN A 27 10.41 1.55 1.29
C GLN A 27 11.38 2.44 2.06
N GLN A 28 11.46 3.71 1.71
CA GLN A 28 12.38 4.66 2.33
C GLN A 28 11.75 5.47 3.46
N ALA A 29 10.46 5.31 3.71
CA ALA A 29 9.78 6.07 4.74
C ALA A 29 10.23 5.65 6.14
N ASN A 30 10.31 6.61 7.04
CA ASN A 30 10.70 6.37 8.43
C ASN A 30 9.50 6.25 9.37
N GLU A 31 8.32 6.70 8.94
CA GLU A 31 7.12 6.72 9.76
C GLU A 31 6.44 5.36 9.84
N TYR A 32 6.80 4.46 8.94
CA TYR A 32 6.19 3.14 8.87
C TYR A 32 7.12 2.16 8.17
N GLU A 33 6.81 0.89 8.30
CA GLU A 33 7.51 -0.18 7.59
C GLU A 33 6.61 -0.71 6.49
N LEU A 34 7.13 -0.81 5.28
CA LEU A 34 6.41 -1.43 4.17
C LEU A 34 6.58 -2.94 4.28
N THR A 35 5.52 -3.63 4.71
CA THR A 35 5.58 -5.07 4.96
C THR A 35 5.18 -5.89 3.75
N LYS A 36 4.36 -5.33 2.87
CA LYS A 36 3.91 -6.03 1.68
C LYS A 36 3.60 -5.01 0.59
N TYR A 37 3.93 -5.35 -0.62
CA TYR A 37 3.57 -4.53 -1.77
C TYR A 37 3.39 -5.39 -2.99
N THR A 38 2.53 -4.93 -3.90
CA THR A 38 2.34 -5.54 -5.20
C THR A 38 2.21 -4.46 -6.25
N SER A 39 2.57 -4.79 -7.46
CA SER A 39 2.36 -3.92 -8.61
C SER A 39 1.89 -4.79 -9.77
N GLU A 40 0.73 -4.44 -10.31
CA GLU A 40 0.15 -5.19 -11.42
C GLU A 40 -0.19 -4.25 -12.58
N HIS A 41 0.19 -4.67 -13.77
CA HIS A 41 -0.22 -3.96 -14.98
C HIS A 41 -1.64 -4.38 -15.33
N LYS A 42 -2.54 -3.42 -15.41
CA LYS A 42 -3.94 -3.62 -15.74
C LYS A 42 -4.25 -2.96 -17.07
N GLU A 43 -5.05 -3.62 -17.86
CA GLU A 43 -5.47 -3.12 -19.15
C GLU A 43 -6.99 -3.04 -19.20
N VAL A 44 -7.50 -1.94 -19.72
CA VAL A 44 -8.92 -1.77 -19.97
C VAL A 44 -9.16 -1.99 -21.45
N LYS A 45 -9.99 -2.97 -21.76
CA LYS A 45 -10.27 -3.35 -23.16
C LYS A 45 -11.71 -3.06 -23.51
N ALA A 46 -11.92 -2.61 -24.74
CA ALA A 46 -13.24 -2.43 -25.31
C ALA A 46 -13.20 -2.94 -26.75
N LYS A 47 -14.14 -3.80 -27.10
CA LYS A 47 -14.25 -4.38 -28.45
C LYS A 47 -12.96 -5.05 -28.92
N GLY A 48 -12.24 -5.68 -27.99
CA GLY A 48 -11.00 -6.35 -28.32
C GLY A 48 -9.77 -5.46 -28.41
N GLU A 49 -9.93 -4.15 -28.19
CA GLU A 49 -8.83 -3.20 -28.23
C GLU A 49 -8.52 -2.68 -26.83
N ILE A 50 -7.25 -2.42 -26.58
CA ILE A 50 -6.80 -1.81 -25.32
C ILE A 50 -7.06 -0.32 -25.46
N ILE A 51 -7.96 0.22 -24.63
CA ILE A 51 -8.31 1.64 -24.64
C ILE A 51 -7.65 2.42 -23.52
N ASP A 52 -7.13 1.73 -22.52
CA ASP A 52 -6.42 2.34 -21.40
C ASP A 52 -5.58 1.28 -20.72
N ASP A 53 -4.53 1.70 -20.06
CA ASP A 53 -3.76 0.82 -19.21
C ASP A 53 -3.22 1.61 -18.01
N TYR A 54 -2.95 0.91 -16.95
CA TYR A 54 -2.44 1.53 -15.72
C TYR A 54 -1.79 0.46 -14.86
N TYR A 55 -1.13 0.92 -13.80
CA TYR A 55 -0.52 0.04 -12.82
C TYR A 55 -1.27 0.18 -11.51
N LYS A 56 -1.73 -0.95 -10.98
CA LYS A 56 -2.35 -1.02 -9.68
C LYS A 56 -1.28 -1.37 -8.66
N VAL A 57 -1.11 -0.51 -7.68
CA VAL A 57 -0.09 -0.68 -6.64
C VAL A 57 -0.78 -0.82 -5.30
N ASP A 58 -0.55 -1.92 -4.61
CA ASP A 58 -1.05 -2.15 -3.26
C ASP A 58 0.11 -2.08 -2.29
N LEU A 59 -0.05 -1.31 -1.24
CA LEU A 59 0.96 -1.12 -0.21
C LEU A 59 0.37 -1.43 1.16
N THR A 60 1.02 -2.29 1.91
CA THR A 60 0.67 -2.56 3.30
C THR A 60 1.74 -1.93 4.19
N LYS A 61 1.34 -0.96 4.99
CA LYS A 61 2.22 -0.17 5.84
C LYS A 61 1.97 -0.49 7.30
N LEU A 62 3.01 -0.83 8.01
CA LEU A 62 2.95 -1.08 9.44
C LEU A 62 3.48 0.15 10.16
N PHE A 63 2.63 0.78 10.96
CA PHE A 63 2.95 2.04 11.62
C PHE A 63 3.46 1.91 13.04
N THR A 64 3.41 0.72 13.60
CA THR A 64 3.94 0.49 14.93
C THR A 64 4.52 -0.91 15.02
N ASP A 65 5.61 -1.04 15.72
CA ASP A 65 6.22 -2.31 16.03
C ASP A 65 5.76 -2.87 17.38
N ILE A 66 4.81 -2.23 18.02
CA ILE A 66 4.22 -2.74 19.26
C ILE A 66 3.39 -3.96 18.88
N LYS A 67 3.96 -5.12 19.11
CA LYS A 67 3.33 -6.37 18.70
C LYS A 67 2.51 -7.01 19.80
N GLU A 68 2.79 -6.64 21.03
CA GLU A 68 2.10 -7.19 22.17
C GLU A 68 1.52 -6.07 23.01
N PRO A 69 0.24 -6.18 23.36
CA PRO A 69 -0.37 -5.23 24.27
C PRO A 69 0.15 -5.54 25.68
N THR A 70 0.94 -4.66 26.23
CA THR A 70 1.50 -4.85 27.55
C THR A 70 0.55 -4.28 28.61
N GLU A 71 0.81 -3.07 29.02
CA GLU A 71 0.04 -2.42 30.07
C GLU A 71 -1.10 -1.59 29.54
N ARG A 72 -1.21 -1.51 28.23
CA ARG A 72 -2.17 -0.63 27.58
C ARG A 72 -3.15 -1.41 26.75
N VAL A 73 -4.27 -0.78 26.53
CA VAL A 73 -5.23 -1.33 25.59
C VAL A 73 -4.60 -1.30 24.20
N TYR A 74 -4.59 -2.44 23.58
CA TYR A 74 -4.07 -2.59 22.24
C TYR A 74 -5.26 -2.66 21.27
N ILE A 75 -5.25 -1.78 20.30
CA ILE A 75 -6.30 -1.74 19.29
C ILE A 75 -5.62 -1.79 17.92
N ALA A 76 -5.97 -2.79 17.15
CA ALA A 76 -5.47 -2.95 15.79
C ALA A 76 -6.51 -2.42 14.81
N TYR A 77 -6.08 -1.55 13.91
CA TYR A 77 -6.92 -1.04 12.84
C TYR A 77 -6.33 -1.42 11.51
N GLU A 78 -7.19 -1.76 10.58
CA GLU A 78 -6.84 -1.87 9.18
C GLU A 78 -7.61 -0.79 8.44
N VAL A 79 -6.90 -0.03 7.64
CA VAL A 79 -7.49 1.03 6.82
C VAL A 79 -7.18 0.70 5.37
N ASP A 80 -8.21 0.52 4.60
CA ASP A 80 -8.07 0.19 3.18
C ASP A 80 -8.10 1.44 2.30
#